data_fb27912e23c60bd76d8d2c7e4bcfb019
#
_entry.id   fb27912e23c60bd76d8d2c7e4bcfb019
#
_cell.length_a   1.000
_cell.length_b   1.000
_cell.length_c   1.000
_cell.angle_alpha   90.00
_cell.angle_beta   90.00
_cell.angle_gamma   90.00
#
_symmetry.space_group_name_H-M   'P 1'
#
loop_
_entity.id
_entity.type
_entity.pdbx_description
1 polymer ?
#
loop_
_entity_poly.entity_id
_entity_poly.type
_entity_poly.pdbx_seq_one_letter_code
_entity_poly.pdbx_strand_id
1 'polypeptide(L)'
;EMQRLEQQMVDGVLDDAEVVCSTTVGSGHRILGARRFPIVLVDEATQASEPSSLVPIVRGCRHLVLVGDHRQLPPTVISDRAAEGGLGRSLFERLIDLGLPTHMLTTQYRMHPSIREYPGARFYDGLLEDGCDRAERPPPAGFLWPDWDRPVAFVPVDGEEELDAEGASKANRDQAAVTFGIVRELLAAGDLEGQDIGVVTPYTAQVRMMTDLFDEGGGLDEGGQFHGLEVRSVDGYQGREKEVIVFCTVRSNPRGEIGFLSDRRRLNVAITRARRGLVMVGHPQTLRRDGTWRGWLDWAEELGLMAWHVGRG
;
A
#
# COMPACT_ATOMS: atom_id res chain seq x y z
N GLU A 1 -28.26 24.47 27.80
CA GLU A 1 -28.72 23.22 28.47
C GLU A 1 -28.38 21.99 27.62
N MET A 2 -28.69 21.95 26.34
CA MET A 2 -28.42 20.85 25.42
C MET A 2 -26.93 20.51 25.33
N GLN A 3 -26.03 21.47 25.12
CA GLN A 3 -24.57 21.26 25.07
C GLN A 3 -24.00 20.69 26.39
N ARG A 4 -24.60 21.04 27.51
CA ARG A 4 -24.20 20.51 28.83
C ARG A 4 -24.60 19.05 28.99
N LEU A 5 -25.79 18.68 28.52
CA LEU A 5 -26.27 17.30 28.52
C LEU A 5 -25.44 16.43 27.57
N GLU A 6 -25.14 16.92 26.37
CA GLU A 6 -24.23 16.23 25.42
C GLU A 6 -22.87 15.98 26.05
N GLN A 7 -22.28 16.98 26.70
CA GLN A 7 -20.99 16.82 27.37
C GLN A 7 -21.06 15.80 28.51
N GLN A 8 -22.14 15.79 29.30
CA GLN A 8 -22.31 14.82 30.38
C GLN A 8 -22.45 13.39 29.85
N MET A 9 -23.17 13.21 28.70
CA MET A 9 -23.28 11.89 28.07
C MET A 9 -21.91 11.41 27.54
N VAL A 10 -21.17 12.29 26.90
CA VAL A 10 -19.82 11.98 26.41
C VAL A 10 -18.87 11.64 27.57
N ASP A 11 -18.91 12.42 28.63
CA ASP A 11 -18.08 12.17 29.83
C ASP A 11 -18.42 10.82 30.46
N GLY A 12 -19.71 10.46 30.56
CA GLY A 12 -20.12 9.15 31.05
C GLY A 12 -19.59 7.99 30.21
N VAL A 13 -19.72 8.09 28.88
CA VAL A 13 -19.18 7.05 27.97
C VAL A 13 -17.65 6.91 28.09
N LEU A 14 -16.93 8.04 28.18
CA LEU A 14 -15.47 8.03 28.30
C LEU A 14 -14.98 7.54 29.66
N ASP A 15 -15.74 7.76 30.73
CA ASP A 15 -15.39 7.32 32.08
C ASP A 15 -15.63 5.82 32.28
N ASP A 16 -16.61 5.25 31.56
CA ASP A 16 -16.91 3.81 31.57
C ASP A 16 -16.02 3.02 30.58
N ALA A 17 -15.35 3.69 29.64
CA ALA A 17 -14.54 3.05 28.63
C ALA A 17 -13.21 2.53 29.18
N GLU A 18 -12.93 1.24 29.01
CA GLU A 18 -11.63 0.63 29.34
C GLU A 18 -10.54 0.98 28.30
N VAL A 19 -10.95 1.18 27.05
CA VAL A 19 -10.08 1.53 25.92
C VAL A 19 -10.69 2.69 25.13
N VAL A 20 -9.87 3.68 24.79
CA VAL A 20 -10.26 4.82 23.94
C VAL A 20 -9.43 4.80 22.68
N CYS A 21 -10.08 4.65 21.53
CA CYS A 21 -9.45 4.68 20.20
C CYS A 21 -9.62 6.09 19.59
N SER A 22 -8.52 6.62 19.05
CA SER A 22 -8.54 7.90 18.33
C SER A 22 -7.36 7.98 17.36
N THR A 23 -7.39 8.96 16.45
CA THR A 23 -6.15 9.31 15.72
C THR A 23 -5.13 9.94 16.66
N THR A 24 -3.84 9.90 16.32
CA THR A 24 -2.78 10.49 17.15
C THR A 24 -3.07 11.95 17.50
N VAL A 25 -3.40 12.78 16.51
CA VAL A 25 -3.77 14.19 16.71
C VAL A 25 -5.12 14.32 17.42
N GLY A 26 -6.09 13.46 17.11
CA GLY A 26 -7.41 13.41 17.74
C GLY A 26 -7.34 13.16 19.25
N SER A 27 -6.30 12.45 19.73
CA SER A 27 -6.05 12.25 21.16
C SER A 27 -5.79 13.55 21.94
N GLY A 28 -5.44 14.64 21.25
CA GLY A 28 -5.30 15.99 21.80
C GLY A 28 -6.63 16.76 21.90
N HIS A 29 -7.74 16.22 21.41
CA HIS A 29 -9.00 16.95 21.35
C HIS A 29 -9.57 17.22 22.76
N ARG A 30 -10.17 18.41 22.93
CA ARG A 30 -10.74 18.87 24.21
C ARG A 30 -11.81 17.95 24.81
N ILE A 31 -12.43 17.10 24.00
CA ILE A 31 -13.45 16.14 24.43
C ILE A 31 -12.91 15.14 25.45
N LEU A 32 -11.61 14.83 25.39
CA LEU A 32 -10.94 13.95 26.35
C LEU A 32 -10.64 14.64 27.70
N GLY A 33 -10.86 15.95 27.79
CA GLY A 33 -10.70 16.73 29.01
C GLY A 33 -9.31 16.56 29.65
N ALA A 34 -9.28 16.41 30.96
CA ALA A 34 -8.08 16.19 31.75
C ALA A 34 -7.73 14.69 31.94
N ARG A 35 -8.40 13.79 31.21
CA ARG A 35 -8.18 12.34 31.32
C ARG A 35 -6.73 11.99 30.97
N ARG A 36 -6.16 11.07 31.73
CA ARG A 36 -4.78 10.59 31.57
C ARG A 36 -4.82 9.14 31.09
N PHE A 37 -3.92 8.80 30.19
CA PHE A 37 -3.80 7.47 29.63
C PHE A 37 -2.43 6.89 29.98
N PRO A 38 -2.34 6.07 31.02
CA PRO A 38 -1.06 5.51 31.47
C PRO A 38 -0.46 4.51 30.49
N ILE A 39 -1.27 3.87 29.64
CA ILE A 39 -0.83 2.99 28.57
C ILE A 39 -1.25 3.63 27.26
N VAL A 40 -0.31 3.79 26.35
CA VAL A 40 -0.56 4.32 25.00
C VAL A 40 0.01 3.34 23.99
N LEU A 41 -0.85 2.86 23.08
CA LEU A 41 -0.45 2.08 21.94
C LEU A 41 -0.67 2.93 20.68
N VAL A 42 0.38 3.06 19.86
CA VAL A 42 0.32 3.74 18.57
C VAL A 42 0.54 2.69 17.49
N ASP A 43 -0.53 2.41 16.74
CA ASP A 43 -0.48 1.55 15.56
C ASP A 43 -0.06 2.37 14.34
N GLU A 44 0.59 1.72 13.35
CA GLU A 44 1.19 2.38 12.19
C GLU A 44 2.09 3.56 12.59
N ALA A 45 2.85 3.40 13.69
CA ALA A 45 3.66 4.45 14.29
C ALA A 45 4.75 5.00 13.35
N THR A 46 5.12 4.27 12.32
CA THR A 46 6.08 4.70 11.28
C THR A 46 5.50 5.73 10.33
N GLN A 47 4.16 5.81 10.19
CA GLN A 47 3.48 6.79 9.35
C GLN A 47 3.17 8.10 10.09
N ALA A 48 3.26 8.09 11.41
CA ALA A 48 3.01 9.25 12.23
C ALA A 48 4.29 10.11 12.35
N SER A 49 4.21 11.41 12.05
CA SER A 49 5.31 12.32 12.36
C SER A 49 5.58 12.33 13.87
N GLU A 50 6.83 12.56 14.27
CA GLU A 50 7.18 12.57 15.70
C GLU A 50 6.30 13.53 16.50
N PRO A 51 6.03 14.78 16.08
CA PRO A 51 5.11 15.67 16.82
C PRO A 51 3.71 15.08 16.99
N SER A 52 3.15 14.40 15.99
CA SER A 52 1.82 13.78 16.12
C SER A 52 1.82 12.59 17.06
N SER A 53 2.89 11.80 17.10
CA SER A 53 3.05 10.68 18.07
C SER A 53 3.18 11.17 19.51
N LEU A 54 3.73 12.37 19.75
CA LEU A 54 3.86 12.95 21.07
C LEU A 54 2.51 13.37 21.68
N VAL A 55 1.49 13.70 20.87
CA VAL A 55 0.18 14.16 21.35
C VAL A 55 -0.46 13.19 22.35
N PRO A 56 -0.61 11.88 22.06
CA PRO A 56 -1.13 10.93 23.05
C PRO A 56 -0.16 10.70 24.22
N ILE A 57 1.15 10.76 23.99
CA ILE A 57 2.17 10.47 25.00
C ILE A 57 2.15 11.48 26.15
N VAL A 58 2.02 12.78 25.84
CA VAL A 58 2.01 13.84 26.85
C VAL A 58 0.78 13.83 27.75
N ARG A 59 -0.22 12.99 27.45
CA ARG A 59 -1.42 12.80 28.27
C ARG A 59 -1.22 11.85 29.47
N GLY A 60 0.00 11.72 29.95
CA GLY A 60 0.31 10.95 31.16
C GLY A 60 0.72 9.51 30.89
N CYS A 61 1.24 9.23 29.70
CA CYS A 61 1.78 7.93 29.32
C CYS A 61 2.91 7.50 30.27
N ARG A 62 2.85 6.25 30.72
CA ARG A 62 3.89 5.56 31.49
C ARG A 62 4.44 4.35 30.76
N HIS A 63 3.59 3.70 29.95
CA HIS A 63 3.93 2.56 29.11
C HIS A 63 3.54 2.89 27.69
N LEU A 64 4.54 2.94 26.80
CA LEU A 64 4.37 3.23 25.38
C LEU A 64 4.64 1.96 24.59
N VAL A 65 3.69 1.60 23.72
CA VAL A 65 3.84 0.55 22.73
C VAL A 65 3.71 1.20 21.35
N LEU A 66 4.75 1.09 20.55
CA LEU A 66 4.76 1.53 19.15
C LEU A 66 4.73 0.29 18.26
N VAL A 67 3.72 0.20 17.41
CA VAL A 67 3.57 -0.86 16.39
C VAL A 67 3.71 -0.22 15.03
N GLY A 68 4.49 -0.83 14.13
CA GLY A 68 4.72 -0.29 12.80
C GLY A 68 5.84 -1.01 12.07
N ASP A 69 6.04 -0.62 10.83
CA ASP A 69 7.05 -1.22 9.94
C ASP A 69 7.89 -0.13 9.25
N HIS A 70 9.11 0.06 9.71
CA HIS A 70 10.04 1.06 9.15
C HIS A 70 10.58 0.67 7.75
N ARG A 71 10.27 -0.53 7.26
CA ARG A 71 10.53 -0.97 5.89
C ARG A 71 9.41 -0.59 4.93
N GLN A 72 8.29 -0.06 5.46
CA GLN A 72 7.18 0.53 4.72
C GLN A 72 7.25 2.07 4.76
N LEU A 73 6.19 2.76 4.30
CA LEU A 73 6.23 4.20 4.09
C LEU A 73 6.44 5.00 5.39
N PRO A 74 7.23 6.09 5.33
CA PRO A 74 7.41 7.04 6.42
C PRO A 74 6.22 8.02 6.49
N PRO A 75 6.22 8.97 7.46
CA PRO A 75 5.25 10.05 7.47
C PRO A 75 5.23 10.84 6.16
N THR A 76 4.04 11.14 5.66
CA THR A 76 3.90 11.98 4.47
C THR A 76 4.20 13.43 4.81
N VAL A 77 5.18 14.01 4.13
CA VAL A 77 5.57 15.42 4.27
C VAL A 77 5.53 16.08 2.90
N ILE A 78 4.69 17.12 2.75
CA ILE A 78 4.48 17.81 1.48
C ILE A 78 5.62 18.80 1.18
N SER A 79 6.17 19.43 2.22
CA SER A 79 7.22 20.42 2.08
C SER A 79 8.60 19.77 2.10
N ASP A 80 9.36 19.90 1.01
CA ASP A 80 10.73 19.38 0.90
C ASP A 80 11.62 19.96 2.02
N ARG A 81 11.49 21.25 2.33
CA ARG A 81 12.23 21.91 3.42
C ARG A 81 11.90 21.30 4.79
N ALA A 82 10.65 20.90 5.01
CA ALA A 82 10.25 20.25 6.27
C ALA A 82 10.76 18.80 6.33
N ALA A 83 10.79 18.10 5.19
CA ALA A 83 11.36 16.77 5.07
C ALA A 83 12.88 16.79 5.34
N GLU A 84 13.61 17.73 4.73
CA GLU A 84 15.04 17.99 4.99
C GLU A 84 15.31 18.36 6.45
N GLY A 85 14.37 19.07 7.08
CA GLY A 85 14.39 19.40 8.52
C GLY A 85 14.10 18.23 9.44
N GLY A 86 13.83 17.03 8.90
CA GLY A 86 13.63 15.80 9.67
C GLY A 86 12.17 15.47 10.02
N LEU A 87 11.17 16.23 9.54
CA LEU A 87 9.76 15.96 9.84
C LEU A 87 9.28 14.61 9.27
N GLY A 88 9.94 14.11 8.22
CA GLY A 88 9.66 12.81 7.62
C GLY A 88 10.19 11.60 8.42
N ARG A 89 10.93 11.83 9.52
CA ARG A 89 11.39 10.76 10.40
C ARG A 89 10.38 10.55 11.54
N SER A 90 9.87 9.33 11.68
CA SER A 90 8.95 9.00 12.76
C SER A 90 9.68 8.84 14.10
N LEU A 91 8.93 8.98 15.21
CA LEU A 91 9.43 8.62 16.54
C LEU A 91 9.89 7.16 16.58
N PHE A 92 9.14 6.26 15.93
CA PHE A 92 9.45 4.84 15.84
C PHE A 92 10.84 4.60 15.22
N GLU A 93 11.11 5.18 14.04
CA GLU A 93 12.38 5.06 13.33
C GLU A 93 13.53 5.66 14.15
N ARG A 94 13.31 6.83 14.77
CA ARG A 94 14.33 7.47 15.60
C ARG A 94 14.71 6.63 16.83
N LEU A 95 13.75 5.96 17.45
CA LEU A 95 14.02 5.10 18.61
C LEU A 95 14.78 3.83 18.23
N ILE A 96 14.49 3.24 17.06
CA ILE A 96 15.29 2.11 16.52
C ILE A 96 16.72 2.55 16.28
N ASP A 97 16.94 3.70 15.65
CA ASP A 97 18.29 4.19 15.35
C ASP A 97 19.10 4.52 16.64
N LEU A 98 18.42 4.79 17.73
CA LEU A 98 19.03 4.93 19.07
C LEU A 98 19.31 3.59 19.75
N GLY A 99 18.99 2.47 19.09
CA GLY A 99 19.26 1.13 19.60
C GLY A 99 18.27 0.60 20.63
N LEU A 100 17.04 1.17 20.68
CA LEU A 100 16.00 0.58 21.52
C LEU A 100 15.65 -0.83 21.00
N PRO A 101 15.48 -1.81 21.91
CA PRO A 101 15.14 -3.17 21.50
C PRO A 101 13.79 -3.22 20.81
N THR A 102 13.72 -3.97 19.70
CA THR A 102 12.52 -4.20 18.92
C THR A 102 12.16 -5.67 18.90
N HIS A 103 10.88 -5.97 18.79
CA HIS A 103 10.36 -7.30 18.60
C HIS A 103 9.70 -7.36 17.22
N MET A 104 10.25 -8.18 16.32
CA MET A 104 9.68 -8.40 15.00
C MET A 104 8.63 -9.50 15.06
N LEU A 105 7.44 -9.22 14.49
CA LEU A 105 6.45 -10.26 14.21
C LEU A 105 6.86 -10.94 12.91
N THR A 106 7.25 -12.20 12.98
CA THR A 106 7.83 -12.93 11.84
C THR A 106 6.81 -13.71 11.02
N THR A 107 5.68 -14.08 11.57
CA THR A 107 4.66 -14.88 10.88
C THR A 107 3.63 -13.97 10.21
N GLN A 108 3.53 -14.04 8.88
CA GLN A 108 2.54 -13.34 8.09
C GLN A 108 1.36 -14.24 7.72
N TYR A 109 0.14 -13.71 7.70
CA TYR A 109 -1.11 -14.44 7.42
C TYR A 109 -1.86 -13.88 6.20
N ARG A 110 -1.28 -12.93 5.47
CA ARG A 110 -1.91 -12.25 4.34
C ARG A 110 -1.60 -12.94 3.01
N MET A 111 -0.32 -12.94 2.66
CA MET A 111 0.16 -13.24 1.31
C MET A 111 0.24 -14.73 1.04
N HIS A 112 -0.08 -15.12 -0.19
CA HIS A 112 0.38 -16.39 -0.73
C HIS A 112 1.90 -16.54 -0.54
N PRO A 113 2.42 -17.71 -0.17
CA PRO A 113 3.85 -17.92 0.11
C PRO A 113 4.79 -17.38 -0.98
N SER A 114 4.43 -17.56 -2.27
CA SER A 114 5.26 -17.05 -3.39
C SER A 114 5.29 -15.53 -3.50
N ILE A 115 4.23 -14.82 -3.07
CA ILE A 115 4.23 -13.35 -3.04
C ILE A 115 5.15 -12.86 -1.92
N ARG A 116 5.21 -13.56 -0.78
CA ARG A 116 6.08 -13.25 0.34
C ARG A 116 7.57 -13.49 0.04
N GLU A 117 7.93 -14.41 -0.87
CA GLU A 117 9.32 -14.81 -1.12
C GLU A 117 10.25 -13.61 -1.34
N TYR A 118 9.94 -12.76 -2.33
CA TYR A 118 10.79 -11.60 -2.64
C TYR A 118 10.84 -10.56 -1.51
N PRO A 119 9.70 -10.01 -1.03
CA PRO A 119 9.77 -9.03 0.05
C PRO A 119 10.40 -9.59 1.33
N GLY A 120 10.15 -10.85 1.67
CA GLY A 120 10.76 -11.52 2.81
C GLY A 120 12.29 -11.53 2.74
N ALA A 121 12.84 -11.93 1.61
CA ALA A 121 14.29 -11.96 1.39
C ALA A 121 14.88 -10.55 1.29
N ARG A 122 14.22 -9.63 0.58
CA ARG A 122 14.79 -8.33 0.22
C ARG A 122 14.68 -7.27 1.30
N PHE A 123 13.57 -7.27 2.07
CA PHE A 123 13.26 -6.22 3.03
C PHE A 123 13.29 -6.70 4.48
N TYR A 124 13.13 -7.99 4.72
CA TYR A 124 12.98 -8.55 6.07
C TYR A 124 14.04 -9.63 6.39
N ASP A 125 15.19 -9.58 5.73
CA ASP A 125 16.37 -10.42 6.01
C ASP A 125 16.07 -11.93 6.03
N GLY A 126 15.03 -12.37 5.29
CA GLY A 126 14.57 -13.76 5.25
C GLY A 126 13.80 -14.23 6.50
N LEU A 127 13.51 -13.33 7.44
CA LEU A 127 12.91 -13.68 8.72
C LEU A 127 11.38 -13.88 8.67
N LEU A 128 10.71 -13.50 7.57
CA LEU A 128 9.27 -13.70 7.42
C LEU A 128 8.95 -15.17 7.14
N GLU A 129 8.05 -15.71 7.93
CA GLU A 129 7.48 -17.05 7.82
C GLU A 129 6.03 -16.99 7.38
N ASP A 130 5.54 -18.05 6.73
CA ASP A 130 4.16 -18.14 6.30
C ASP A 130 3.29 -18.75 7.39
N GLY A 131 2.23 -18.04 7.79
CA GLY A 131 1.18 -18.50 8.68
C GLY A 131 -0.07 -18.98 7.92
N CYS A 132 -0.04 -18.96 6.58
CA CYS A 132 -1.03 -19.54 5.70
C CYS A 132 -0.33 -20.37 4.61
N ASP A 133 -0.99 -21.40 4.11
CA ASP A 133 -0.46 -22.23 3.05
C ASP A 133 -1.01 -21.85 1.66
N ARG A 134 -0.50 -22.50 0.60
CA ARG A 134 -0.92 -22.26 -0.79
C ARG A 134 -2.38 -22.66 -1.02
N ALA A 135 -2.89 -23.66 -0.32
CA ALA A 135 -4.27 -24.12 -0.47
C ALA A 135 -5.28 -23.11 0.11
N GLU A 136 -4.87 -22.38 1.16
CA GLU A 136 -5.67 -21.28 1.74
C GLU A 136 -5.67 -20.02 0.87
N ARG A 137 -4.75 -19.92 -0.07
CA ARG A 137 -4.57 -18.77 -0.99
C ARG A 137 -4.50 -19.23 -2.45
N PRO A 138 -5.54 -19.92 -2.99
CA PRO A 138 -5.49 -20.44 -4.35
C PRO A 138 -5.30 -19.32 -5.36
N PRO A 139 -4.54 -19.55 -6.45
CA PRO A 139 -4.38 -18.57 -7.51
C PRO A 139 -5.72 -18.13 -8.08
N PRO A 140 -5.94 -16.83 -8.30
CA PRO A 140 -7.18 -16.33 -8.89
C PRO A 140 -7.35 -16.80 -10.32
N ALA A 141 -8.59 -17.19 -10.69
CA ALA A 141 -8.95 -17.48 -12.06
C ALA A 141 -9.02 -16.20 -12.93
N GLY A 142 -9.03 -16.35 -14.25
CA GLY A 142 -9.19 -15.24 -15.20
C GLY A 142 -7.90 -14.58 -15.65
N PHE A 143 -6.76 -14.90 -15.05
CA PHE A 143 -5.46 -14.46 -15.51
C PHE A 143 -4.58 -15.67 -15.84
N LEU A 144 -3.82 -15.59 -16.94
CA LEU A 144 -2.87 -16.64 -17.35
C LEU A 144 -1.57 -16.46 -16.55
N TRP A 145 -1.56 -17.02 -15.34
CA TRP A 145 -0.37 -17.00 -14.50
C TRP A 145 0.77 -17.77 -15.20
N PRO A 146 1.98 -17.19 -15.31
CA PRO A 146 3.14 -17.88 -15.89
C PRO A 146 3.47 -19.20 -15.16
N ASP A 147 3.29 -19.20 -13.84
CA ASP A 147 3.35 -20.38 -12.99
C ASP A 147 2.10 -20.41 -12.10
N TRP A 148 1.27 -21.44 -12.24
CA TRP A 148 0.04 -21.58 -11.46
C TRP A 148 0.30 -21.70 -9.94
N ASP A 149 1.41 -22.31 -9.56
CA ASP A 149 1.81 -22.43 -8.16
C ASP A 149 2.43 -21.14 -7.58
N ARG A 150 2.66 -20.13 -8.43
CA ARG A 150 3.25 -18.83 -8.11
C ARG A 150 2.46 -17.69 -8.74
N PRO A 151 1.35 -17.26 -8.10
CA PRO A 151 0.47 -16.24 -8.66
C PRO A 151 1.10 -14.82 -8.59
N VAL A 152 2.26 -14.70 -9.19
CA VAL A 152 3.00 -13.44 -9.39
C VAL A 152 3.34 -13.33 -10.86
N ALA A 153 3.10 -12.17 -11.46
CA ALA A 153 3.42 -11.92 -12.84
C ALA A 153 3.93 -10.51 -13.09
N PHE A 154 4.87 -10.36 -14.02
CA PHE A 154 5.22 -9.07 -14.62
C PHE A 154 4.75 -9.04 -16.07
N VAL A 155 3.97 -8.01 -16.42
CA VAL A 155 3.47 -7.76 -17.77
C VAL A 155 4.24 -6.59 -18.36
N PRO A 156 5.16 -6.82 -19.32
CA PRO A 156 5.92 -5.77 -19.97
C PRO A 156 5.04 -4.95 -20.91
N VAL A 157 5.14 -3.62 -20.83
CA VAL A 157 4.42 -2.68 -21.68
C VAL A 157 5.35 -1.56 -22.12
N ASP A 158 5.47 -1.35 -23.43
CA ASP A 158 6.38 -0.36 -24.05
C ASP A 158 5.74 1.02 -24.28
N GLY A 159 4.56 1.30 -23.71
CA GLY A 159 3.85 2.58 -23.88
C GLY A 159 4.61 3.76 -23.30
N GLU A 160 4.46 4.94 -23.90
CA GLU A 160 5.12 6.16 -23.43
C GLU A 160 4.43 6.80 -22.21
N GLU A 161 5.24 7.35 -21.30
CA GLU A 161 4.72 8.15 -20.20
C GLU A 161 4.40 9.58 -20.67
N GLU A 162 3.30 10.16 -20.18
CA GLU A 162 2.90 11.53 -20.45
C GLU A 162 2.74 12.32 -19.15
N LEU A 163 2.88 13.65 -19.23
CA LEU A 163 2.55 14.54 -18.13
C LEU A 163 1.04 14.85 -18.15
N ASP A 164 0.45 15.02 -16.99
CA ASP A 164 -0.91 15.57 -16.91
C ASP A 164 -0.96 17.03 -17.37
N ALA A 165 -2.16 17.56 -17.55
CA ALA A 165 -2.39 18.92 -18.04
C ALA A 165 -1.76 20.01 -17.13
N GLU A 166 -1.53 19.69 -15.85
CA GLU A 166 -0.91 20.57 -14.86
C GLU A 166 0.61 20.43 -14.85
N GLY A 167 1.16 19.43 -15.53
CA GLY A 167 2.60 19.14 -15.57
C GLY A 167 3.18 18.62 -14.25
N ALA A 168 2.34 18.23 -13.31
CA ALA A 168 2.71 17.85 -11.95
C ALA A 168 2.77 16.34 -11.74
N SER A 169 2.02 15.54 -12.52
CA SER A 169 1.93 14.10 -12.37
C SER A 169 2.06 13.39 -13.72
N LYS A 170 2.29 12.07 -13.68
CA LYS A 170 2.53 11.26 -14.88
C LYS A 170 1.44 10.22 -15.08
N ALA A 171 1.18 9.89 -16.34
CA ALA A 171 0.29 8.84 -16.75
C ALA A 171 0.90 8.01 -17.90
N ASN A 172 0.33 6.83 -18.16
CA ASN A 172 0.70 5.96 -19.26
C ASN A 172 -0.55 5.22 -19.73
N ARG A 173 -1.03 5.58 -20.93
CA ARG A 173 -2.29 5.06 -21.51
C ARG A 173 -2.22 3.58 -21.82
N ASP A 174 -1.09 3.12 -22.36
CA ASP A 174 -0.93 1.72 -22.73
C ASP A 174 -0.90 0.82 -21.50
N GLN A 175 -0.19 1.24 -20.45
CA GLN A 175 -0.22 0.52 -19.18
C GLN A 175 -1.62 0.57 -18.53
N ALA A 176 -2.38 1.67 -18.68
CA ALA A 176 -3.76 1.74 -18.20
C ALA A 176 -4.66 0.76 -18.96
N ALA A 177 -4.55 0.72 -20.30
CA ALA A 177 -5.34 -0.18 -21.12
C ALA A 177 -5.05 -1.67 -20.81
N VAL A 178 -3.77 -2.03 -20.65
CA VAL A 178 -3.38 -3.39 -20.24
C VAL A 178 -3.93 -3.72 -18.85
N THR A 179 -3.82 -2.80 -17.89
CA THR A 179 -4.37 -2.98 -16.53
C THR A 179 -5.88 -3.17 -16.56
N PHE A 180 -6.60 -2.38 -17.35
CA PHE A 180 -8.04 -2.53 -17.57
C PHE A 180 -8.40 -3.91 -18.11
N GLY A 181 -7.68 -4.37 -19.14
CA GLY A 181 -7.87 -5.70 -19.72
C GLY A 181 -7.70 -6.82 -18.71
N ILE A 182 -6.63 -6.75 -17.89
CA ILE A 182 -6.34 -7.74 -16.83
C ILE A 182 -7.47 -7.79 -15.80
N VAL A 183 -7.91 -6.63 -15.29
CA VAL A 183 -9.00 -6.56 -14.29
C VAL A 183 -10.31 -7.11 -14.89
N ARG A 184 -10.63 -6.76 -16.14
CA ARG A 184 -11.81 -7.28 -16.83
C ARG A 184 -11.79 -8.81 -16.96
N GLU A 185 -10.65 -9.39 -17.31
CA GLU A 185 -10.49 -10.85 -17.44
C GLU A 185 -10.60 -11.55 -16.08
N LEU A 186 -10.02 -10.99 -15.02
CA LEU A 186 -10.15 -11.50 -13.65
C LEU A 186 -11.61 -11.53 -13.19
N LEU A 187 -12.36 -10.47 -13.44
CA LEU A 187 -13.79 -10.39 -13.08
C LEU A 187 -14.66 -11.33 -13.93
N ALA A 188 -14.34 -11.44 -15.23
CA ALA A 188 -15.11 -12.29 -16.15
C ALA A 188 -15.03 -13.79 -15.79
N ALA A 189 -14.02 -14.22 -15.06
CA ALA A 189 -13.89 -15.59 -14.57
C ALA A 189 -14.86 -15.95 -13.44
N GLY A 190 -15.43 -14.95 -12.74
CA GLY A 190 -16.41 -15.14 -11.68
C GLY A 190 -15.85 -15.65 -10.34
N ASP A 191 -14.52 -15.70 -10.20
CA ASP A 191 -13.84 -16.06 -8.94
C ASP A 191 -13.68 -14.86 -8.01
N LEU A 192 -13.72 -13.64 -8.55
CA LEU A 192 -13.49 -12.39 -7.85
C LEU A 192 -14.60 -11.38 -8.17
N GLU A 193 -14.88 -10.52 -7.19
CA GLU A 193 -15.70 -9.32 -7.36
C GLU A 193 -14.80 -8.06 -7.40
N GLY A 194 -15.33 -6.90 -7.81
CA GLY A 194 -14.53 -5.67 -7.88
C GLY A 194 -13.90 -5.29 -6.53
N GLN A 195 -14.59 -5.55 -5.44
CA GLN A 195 -14.07 -5.31 -4.09
C GLN A 195 -12.84 -6.17 -3.71
N ASP A 196 -12.60 -7.27 -4.43
CA ASP A 196 -11.46 -8.17 -4.19
C ASP A 196 -10.20 -7.73 -4.95
N ILE A 197 -10.34 -6.77 -5.86
CA ILE A 197 -9.24 -6.30 -6.72
C ILE A 197 -8.84 -4.88 -6.33
N GLY A 198 -7.54 -4.64 -6.28
CA GLY A 198 -6.95 -3.33 -6.10
C GLY A 198 -6.03 -2.98 -7.26
N VAL A 199 -6.24 -1.80 -7.85
CA VAL A 199 -5.34 -1.21 -8.82
C VAL A 199 -4.52 -0.13 -8.12
N VAL A 200 -3.20 -0.32 -8.12
CA VAL A 200 -2.27 0.53 -7.37
C VAL A 200 -1.27 1.17 -8.33
N THR A 201 -1.01 2.45 -8.17
CA THR A 201 -0.06 3.19 -8.99
C THR A 201 0.60 4.31 -8.18
N PRO A 202 1.84 4.75 -8.50
CA PRO A 202 2.50 5.81 -7.73
C PRO A 202 2.06 7.24 -8.10
N TYR A 203 1.25 7.43 -9.15
CA TYR A 203 0.95 8.74 -9.72
C TYR A 203 -0.55 9.06 -9.73
N THR A 204 -0.91 10.24 -9.23
CA THR A 204 -2.32 10.69 -9.15
C THR A 204 -2.97 10.87 -10.52
N ALA A 205 -2.20 11.28 -11.55
CA ALA A 205 -2.71 11.35 -12.91
C ALA A 205 -3.12 9.97 -13.44
N GLN A 206 -2.35 8.93 -13.14
CA GLN A 206 -2.68 7.56 -13.49
C GLN A 206 -3.90 7.05 -12.71
N VAL A 207 -4.02 7.40 -11.43
CA VAL A 207 -5.22 7.06 -10.64
C VAL A 207 -6.46 7.64 -11.32
N ARG A 208 -6.44 8.93 -11.68
CA ARG A 208 -7.56 9.60 -12.39
C ARG A 208 -7.88 8.90 -13.71
N MET A 209 -6.86 8.73 -14.57
CA MET A 209 -7.02 8.08 -15.87
C MET A 209 -7.64 6.69 -15.76
N MET A 210 -7.18 5.88 -14.83
CA MET A 210 -7.73 4.53 -14.61
C MET A 210 -9.14 4.56 -14.03
N THR A 211 -9.42 5.47 -13.10
CA THR A 211 -10.79 5.64 -12.56
C THR A 211 -11.76 5.98 -13.67
N ASP A 212 -11.43 6.95 -14.52
CA ASP A 212 -12.25 7.34 -15.67
C ASP A 212 -12.44 6.15 -16.63
N LEU A 213 -11.36 5.42 -16.93
CA LEU A 213 -11.39 4.25 -17.83
C LEU A 213 -12.29 3.13 -17.30
N PHE A 214 -12.26 2.84 -15.99
CA PHE A 214 -13.13 1.82 -15.40
C PHE A 214 -14.58 2.30 -15.30
N ASP A 215 -14.80 3.58 -15.03
CA ASP A 215 -16.15 4.14 -14.97
C ASP A 215 -16.83 4.13 -16.35
N GLU A 216 -16.15 4.61 -17.39
CA GLU A 216 -16.60 4.56 -18.77
C GLU A 216 -16.75 3.13 -19.32
N GLY A 217 -15.89 2.21 -18.90
CA GLY A 217 -15.81 0.84 -19.37
C GLY A 217 -16.86 -0.13 -18.82
N GLY A 218 -17.63 0.28 -17.81
CA GLY A 218 -18.65 -0.61 -17.19
C GLY A 218 -19.18 -0.13 -15.84
N GLY A 219 -18.65 0.99 -15.30
CA GLY A 219 -19.11 1.63 -14.08
C GLY A 219 -18.45 1.07 -12.80
N LEU A 220 -18.07 2.01 -11.93
CA LEU A 220 -17.53 1.75 -10.59
C LEU A 220 -18.62 1.77 -9.49
N ASP A 221 -19.74 2.40 -9.78
CA ASP A 221 -20.88 2.54 -8.88
C ASP A 221 -21.69 1.25 -8.71
N GLU A 222 -22.64 1.27 -7.79
CA GLU A 222 -23.52 0.14 -7.50
C GLU A 222 -24.27 -0.32 -8.77
N GLY A 223 -24.09 -1.60 -9.11
CA GLY A 223 -24.63 -2.21 -10.33
C GLY A 223 -23.71 -2.15 -11.53
N GLY A 224 -22.59 -1.44 -11.48
CA GLY A 224 -21.56 -1.44 -12.51
C GLY A 224 -20.68 -2.70 -12.48
N GLN A 225 -20.06 -3.01 -13.61
CA GLN A 225 -19.19 -4.19 -13.76
C GLN A 225 -18.00 -4.17 -12.80
N PHE A 226 -17.48 -2.98 -12.49
CA PHE A 226 -16.31 -2.76 -11.62
C PHE A 226 -16.70 -2.27 -10.22
N HIS A 227 -17.95 -2.52 -9.80
CA HIS A 227 -18.42 -2.09 -8.47
C HIS A 227 -17.49 -2.58 -7.36
N GLY A 228 -17.06 -1.66 -6.50
CA GLY A 228 -16.16 -1.95 -5.37
C GLY A 228 -14.68 -2.04 -5.73
N LEU A 229 -14.29 -1.95 -7.03
CA LEU A 229 -12.88 -1.85 -7.43
C LEU A 229 -12.23 -0.60 -6.83
N GLU A 230 -11.07 -0.77 -6.23
CA GLU A 230 -10.32 0.35 -5.69
C GLU A 230 -9.12 0.71 -6.57
N VAL A 231 -9.11 1.92 -7.11
CA VAL A 231 -7.97 2.51 -7.82
C VAL A 231 -7.35 3.59 -6.95
N ARG A 232 -6.11 3.37 -6.48
CA ARG A 232 -5.47 4.29 -5.52
C ARG A 232 -3.97 4.43 -5.74
N SER A 233 -3.41 5.50 -5.15
CA SER A 233 -1.95 5.64 -5.04
C SER A 233 -1.37 4.61 -4.05
N VAL A 234 -0.06 4.33 -4.17
CA VAL A 234 0.68 3.46 -3.23
C VAL A 234 0.50 3.94 -1.79
N ASP A 235 0.66 5.25 -1.57
CA ASP A 235 0.53 5.87 -0.24
C ASP A 235 -0.91 5.71 0.30
N GLY A 236 -1.93 5.83 -0.57
CA GLY A 236 -3.34 5.61 -0.23
C GLY A 236 -3.74 4.14 -0.03
N TYR A 237 -2.84 3.20 -0.37
CA TYR A 237 -3.06 1.76 -0.22
C TYR A 237 -2.44 1.17 1.05
N GLN A 238 -1.69 1.96 1.80
CA GLN A 238 -1.09 1.50 3.05
C GLN A 238 -2.17 1.10 4.08
N GLY A 239 -1.95 0.03 4.83
CA GLY A 239 -2.93 -0.56 5.75
C GLY A 239 -4.07 -1.37 5.08
N ARG A 240 -4.12 -1.40 3.73
CA ARG A 240 -5.14 -2.15 2.97
C ARG A 240 -4.58 -3.46 2.42
N GLU A 241 -5.48 -4.35 2.01
CA GLU A 241 -5.16 -5.60 1.33
C GLU A 241 -6.31 -6.00 0.40
N LYS A 242 -6.02 -6.77 -0.64
CA LYS A 242 -6.99 -7.30 -1.60
C LYS A 242 -6.59 -8.73 -2.01
N GLU A 243 -7.53 -9.48 -2.54
CA GLU A 243 -7.21 -10.80 -3.09
C GLU A 243 -6.22 -10.69 -4.24
N VAL A 244 -6.43 -9.72 -5.14
CA VAL A 244 -5.49 -9.41 -6.23
C VAL A 244 -5.08 -7.95 -6.21
N ILE A 245 -3.79 -7.71 -6.41
CA ILE A 245 -3.24 -6.38 -6.69
C ILE A 245 -2.70 -6.35 -8.13
N VAL A 246 -3.16 -5.37 -8.89
CA VAL A 246 -2.56 -4.99 -10.17
C VAL A 246 -1.83 -3.68 -9.98
N PHE A 247 -0.50 -3.73 -10.04
CA PHE A 247 0.36 -2.57 -9.84
C PHE A 247 0.84 -2.00 -11.18
N CYS A 248 0.44 -0.77 -11.49
CA CYS A 248 0.86 -0.05 -12.69
C CYS A 248 2.00 0.91 -12.37
N THR A 249 3.17 0.69 -12.96
CA THR A 249 4.38 1.47 -12.65
C THR A 249 4.43 2.83 -13.36
N VAL A 250 3.69 3.01 -14.44
CA VAL A 250 3.59 4.24 -15.25
C VAL A 250 4.88 4.57 -16.01
N ARG A 251 6.02 4.53 -15.34
CA ARG A 251 7.29 5.03 -15.86
C ARG A 251 7.77 4.25 -17.08
N SER A 252 7.97 5.00 -18.16
CA SER A 252 8.51 4.51 -19.42
C SER A 252 9.20 5.67 -20.14
N ASN A 253 10.52 5.72 -20.08
CA ASN A 253 11.29 6.79 -20.70
C ASN A 253 12.72 6.35 -21.02
N PRO A 254 13.37 6.92 -22.06
CA PRO A 254 14.71 6.52 -22.49
C PRO A 254 15.83 6.88 -21.50
N ARG A 255 15.56 7.81 -20.57
CA ARG A 255 16.55 8.22 -19.56
C ARG A 255 16.62 7.25 -18.38
N GLY A 256 15.62 6.38 -18.21
CA GLY A 256 15.53 5.47 -17.08
C GLY A 256 15.23 6.19 -15.77
N GLU A 257 14.55 7.32 -15.85
CA GLU A 257 14.12 8.08 -14.68
C GLU A 257 12.87 7.42 -14.10
N ILE A 258 12.95 6.93 -12.88
CA ILE A 258 11.83 6.23 -12.22
C ILE A 258 11.07 7.08 -11.20
N GLY A 259 11.59 8.25 -10.82
CA GLY A 259 10.91 9.19 -9.91
C GLY A 259 10.48 8.54 -8.58
N PHE A 260 9.21 8.65 -8.21
CA PHE A 260 8.67 8.11 -6.96
C PHE A 260 8.85 6.60 -6.77
N LEU A 261 9.10 5.85 -7.84
CA LEU A 261 9.38 4.41 -7.75
C LEU A 261 10.78 4.12 -7.16
N SER A 262 11.68 5.11 -7.04
CA SER A 262 13.00 4.94 -6.44
C SER A 262 12.96 4.66 -4.94
N ASP A 263 11.88 5.04 -4.25
CA ASP A 263 11.70 4.67 -2.84
C ASP A 263 11.35 3.19 -2.72
N ARG A 264 12.35 2.41 -2.26
CA ARG A 264 12.20 0.97 -2.03
C ARG A 264 11.05 0.60 -1.11
N ARG A 265 10.63 1.51 -0.22
CA ARG A 265 9.51 1.31 0.70
C ARG A 265 8.18 1.30 -0.04
N ARG A 266 8.05 2.10 -1.12
CA ARG A 266 6.88 2.05 -2.00
C ARG A 266 6.76 0.71 -2.72
N LEU A 267 7.87 0.17 -3.22
CA LEU A 267 7.86 -1.18 -3.80
C LEU A 267 7.42 -2.20 -2.76
N ASN A 268 8.00 -2.16 -1.54
CA ASN A 268 7.62 -3.10 -0.48
C ASN A 268 6.13 -3.02 -0.15
N VAL A 269 5.56 -1.82 -0.02
CA VAL A 269 4.11 -1.65 0.20
C VAL A 269 3.33 -2.23 -0.96
N ALA A 270 3.68 -1.89 -2.21
CA ALA A 270 2.93 -2.32 -3.38
C ALA A 270 2.83 -3.85 -3.51
N ILE A 271 3.97 -4.56 -3.33
CA ILE A 271 4.03 -6.02 -3.51
C ILE A 271 3.53 -6.83 -2.31
N THR A 272 3.29 -6.18 -1.17
CA THR A 272 2.80 -6.84 0.07
C THR A 272 1.31 -6.60 0.34
N ARG A 273 0.56 -6.04 -0.62
CA ARG A 273 -0.89 -5.80 -0.45
C ARG A 273 -1.76 -6.94 -0.96
N ALA A 274 -1.21 -7.79 -1.83
CA ALA A 274 -1.92 -8.90 -2.44
C ALA A 274 -2.00 -10.10 -1.49
N ARG A 275 -3.16 -10.76 -1.46
CA ARG A 275 -3.36 -12.02 -0.72
C ARG A 275 -3.14 -13.23 -1.62
N ARG A 276 -3.79 -13.28 -2.80
CA ARG A 276 -3.82 -14.44 -3.70
C ARG A 276 -3.04 -14.22 -4.98
N GLY A 277 -3.00 -12.99 -5.53
CA GLY A 277 -2.36 -12.72 -6.80
C GLY A 277 -1.74 -11.33 -6.92
N LEU A 278 -0.55 -11.24 -7.51
CA LEU A 278 0.16 -9.99 -7.76
C LEU A 278 0.52 -9.88 -9.24
N VAL A 279 0.00 -8.86 -9.91
CA VAL A 279 0.36 -8.53 -11.29
C VAL A 279 1.04 -7.16 -11.32
N MET A 280 2.25 -7.11 -11.89
CA MET A 280 3.00 -5.87 -12.08
C MET A 280 2.99 -5.51 -13.55
N VAL A 281 2.56 -4.30 -13.91
CA VAL A 281 2.49 -3.78 -15.29
C VAL A 281 3.51 -2.65 -15.42
N GLY A 282 4.41 -2.72 -16.42
CA GLY A 282 5.43 -1.68 -16.57
C GLY A 282 6.42 -1.87 -17.70
N HIS A 283 7.30 -0.88 -17.83
CA HIS A 283 8.38 -0.87 -18.84
C HIS A 283 9.70 -1.39 -18.22
N PRO A 284 10.12 -2.62 -18.53
CA PRO A 284 11.25 -3.26 -17.83
C PRO A 284 12.58 -2.53 -18.02
N GLN A 285 12.84 -1.96 -19.21
CA GLN A 285 14.09 -1.25 -19.48
C GLN A 285 14.25 0.03 -18.65
N THR A 286 13.16 0.77 -18.41
CA THR A 286 13.15 1.93 -17.51
C THR A 286 13.37 1.50 -16.07
N LEU A 287 12.62 0.50 -15.60
CA LEU A 287 12.69 0.02 -14.22
C LEU A 287 14.05 -0.56 -13.86
N ARG A 288 14.72 -1.28 -14.76
CA ARG A 288 16.05 -1.88 -14.54
C ARG A 288 17.17 -0.87 -14.29
N ARG A 289 16.94 0.42 -14.51
CA ARG A 289 17.93 1.47 -14.17
C ARG A 289 18.07 1.66 -12.66
N ASP A 290 17.03 1.35 -11.91
CA ASP A 290 17.10 1.34 -10.45
C ASP A 290 17.49 -0.04 -9.91
N GLY A 291 18.34 -0.06 -8.88
CA GLY A 291 18.88 -1.32 -8.33
C GLY A 291 17.83 -2.17 -7.61
N THR A 292 16.82 -1.57 -7.00
CA THR A 292 15.76 -2.29 -6.29
C THR A 292 14.81 -2.95 -7.29
N TRP A 293 14.39 -2.21 -8.30
CA TRP A 293 13.54 -2.72 -9.38
C TRP A 293 14.24 -3.76 -10.25
N ARG A 294 15.53 -3.55 -10.52
CA ARG A 294 16.34 -4.56 -11.22
C ARG A 294 16.32 -5.87 -10.46
N GLY A 295 16.59 -5.85 -9.15
CA GLY A 295 16.57 -7.05 -8.34
C GLY A 295 15.22 -7.78 -8.34
N TRP A 296 14.09 -7.03 -8.35
CA TRP A 296 12.77 -7.63 -8.47
C TRP A 296 12.52 -8.24 -9.86
N LEU A 297 12.92 -7.54 -10.92
CA LEU A 297 12.77 -8.03 -12.31
C LEU A 297 13.66 -9.25 -12.58
N ASP A 298 14.90 -9.24 -12.07
CA ASP A 298 15.83 -10.38 -12.20
C ASP A 298 15.25 -11.62 -11.50
N TRP A 299 14.74 -11.46 -10.29
CA TRP A 299 14.03 -12.52 -9.56
C TRP A 299 12.81 -13.04 -10.33
N ALA A 300 12.00 -12.16 -10.91
CA ALA A 300 10.84 -12.56 -11.69
C ALA A 300 11.22 -13.30 -12.98
N GLU A 301 12.27 -12.87 -13.69
CA GLU A 301 12.78 -13.55 -14.88
C GLU A 301 13.39 -14.92 -14.56
N GLU A 302 14.21 -15.02 -13.50
CA GLU A 302 14.81 -16.28 -13.04
C GLU A 302 13.75 -17.35 -12.74
N LEU A 303 12.60 -16.94 -12.24
CA LEU A 303 11.47 -17.82 -11.94
C LEU A 303 10.47 -17.97 -13.09
N GLY A 304 10.72 -17.34 -14.26
CA GLY A 304 9.83 -17.41 -15.41
C GLY A 304 8.49 -16.72 -15.23
N LEU A 305 8.40 -15.69 -14.38
CA LEU A 305 7.17 -14.98 -14.03
C LEU A 305 6.82 -13.83 -14.98
N MET A 306 7.44 -13.79 -16.18
CA MET A 306 7.10 -12.82 -17.21
C MET A 306 5.85 -13.27 -17.97
N ALA A 307 4.81 -12.43 -17.98
CA ALA A 307 3.54 -12.71 -18.66
C ALA A 307 3.36 -11.79 -19.87
N TRP A 308 2.87 -12.32 -20.96
CA TRP A 308 2.51 -11.55 -22.14
C TRP A 308 0.99 -11.42 -22.20
N HIS A 309 0.48 -10.22 -21.96
CA HIS A 309 -0.95 -9.95 -22.13
C HIS A 309 -1.23 -9.73 -23.62
N VAL A 310 -1.80 -10.73 -24.25
CA VAL A 310 -2.34 -10.59 -25.60
C VAL A 310 -3.75 -10.05 -25.44
N GLY A 311 -3.93 -8.75 -25.54
CA GLY A 311 -5.27 -8.17 -25.61
C GLY A 311 -6.07 -8.87 -26.71
N ARG A 312 -7.09 -9.62 -26.31
CA ARG A 312 -8.10 -10.06 -27.29
C ARG A 312 -8.86 -8.80 -27.70
N GLY A 313 -8.58 -8.32 -28.91
CA GLY A 313 -9.21 -7.17 -29.55
C GLY A 313 -10.72 -7.31 -29.66
#